data_1d2d7060637a888dca9516cb36f671d5
#
_entry.id   1d2d7060637a888dca9516cb36f671d5
#
_cell.length_a   1.000
_cell.length_b   1.000
_cell.length_c   1.000
_cell.angle_alpha   90.00
_cell.angle_beta   90.00
_cell.angle_gamma   90.00
#
_symmetry.space_group_name_H-M   'P 1'
#
loop_
_entity.id
_entity.type
_entity.pdbx_description
1 polymer ?
#
loop_
_entity_poly.entity_id
_entity_poly.type
_entity_poly.pdbx_seq_one_letter_code
_entity_poly.pdbx_strand_id
1 'polypeptide(L)'
;MEKKKFYITTPIYYPSDKLHIGHTYCTVATDTLARYHRLRGEDVMFLTGTDEHGQKIETKAKEAGVTPKEFVDNIVEGDRGVKDLWKLMNISNDRFIRTTDDYHVESVQKIFKKMYDKGDIYKGTYKGKYCTPCESFWTESQLVDGKCPDCGREVQDAEEEAYFFRLSKYADQVRDLLENTDFLQPRSRVHEMVKNFLDPGLEDLCVSRTSFSWGIPVDFDPKHVVYVWVDALSNYITALGYDNDRYHDYDKGWWPGVNIVGKEIVRFHSIIWPAMLMSLGEPVPKHVFGHGWLLLDGGKMSKSKGNVVDPYILAEKFGVDALRFFLMRTFPFGSDGNFSNELLIQTINTDLANDLGNLVSRTTAMVGKYFGGALPAGCGATEMEKETARSAASRASTMCFGSDDPNDPVLFDLDLVSKAAGLRFDYEEDMETFAPHKALDEIFKVIQRANKYIDENAPWALAKDMETNGKRLAHVLYNLLEATRICGILLTPFMPESCEK
;
A
#
# COMPACT_ATOMS: atom_id res chain seq x y z
N MET A 1 20.79 -15.88 12.77
CA MET A 1 20.37 -14.50 13.06
C MET A 1 18.87 -14.46 12.98
N GLU A 2 18.21 -13.82 13.94
CA GLU A 2 16.77 -13.58 13.88
C GLU A 2 16.47 -12.67 12.69
N LYS A 3 15.41 -12.99 11.91
CA LYS A 3 15.04 -12.16 10.77
C LYS A 3 14.47 -10.82 11.25
N LYS A 4 14.74 -9.74 10.53
CA LYS A 4 14.13 -8.45 10.78
C LYS A 4 12.63 -8.57 10.56
N LYS A 5 11.83 -8.14 11.53
CA LYS A 5 10.36 -8.12 11.45
C LYS A 5 9.88 -6.85 10.79
N PHE A 6 8.89 -7.01 9.92
CA PHE A 6 8.22 -5.92 9.25
C PHE A 6 6.70 -6.11 9.31
N TYR A 7 6.03 -5.21 10.01
CA TYR A 7 4.58 -5.20 10.13
C TYR A 7 4.01 -4.06 9.29
N ILE A 8 3.10 -4.40 8.37
CA ILE A 8 2.46 -3.44 7.47
C ILE A 8 0.96 -3.68 7.42
N THR A 9 0.19 -2.60 7.33
CA THR A 9 -1.27 -2.67 7.34
C THR A 9 -1.89 -1.79 6.27
N THR A 10 -3.03 -2.21 5.72
CA THR A 10 -4.00 -1.31 5.08
C THR A 10 -4.84 -0.62 6.16
N PRO A 11 -5.68 0.38 5.83
CA PRO A 11 -6.83 0.69 6.67
C PRO A 11 -7.78 -0.51 6.67
N ILE A 12 -8.60 -0.63 7.70
CA ILE A 12 -9.74 -1.55 7.66
C ILE A 12 -10.87 -0.88 6.88
N TYR A 13 -11.47 -1.62 5.93
CA TYR A 13 -12.43 -1.04 4.99
C TYR A 13 -13.86 -1.08 5.52
N TYR A 14 -14.60 0.02 5.34
CA TYR A 14 -15.98 0.13 5.79
C TYR A 14 -16.94 -0.60 4.83
N PRO A 15 -17.53 -1.76 5.23
CA PRO A 15 -18.30 -2.61 4.35
C PRO A 15 -19.76 -2.13 4.22
N SER A 16 -19.94 -0.85 3.93
CA SER A 16 -21.28 -0.31 3.64
C SER A 16 -21.77 -0.62 2.24
N ASP A 17 -20.90 -1.20 1.41
CA ASP A 17 -21.14 -1.62 0.02
C ASP A 17 -19.91 -2.33 -0.54
N LYS A 18 -19.98 -2.92 -1.77
CA LYS A 18 -18.84 -3.56 -2.43
C LYS A 18 -17.66 -2.61 -2.61
N LEU A 19 -16.44 -3.12 -2.51
CA LEU A 19 -15.23 -2.34 -2.70
C LEU A 19 -15.02 -1.98 -4.19
N HIS A 20 -14.30 -0.91 -4.45
CA HIS A 20 -13.98 -0.42 -5.80
C HIS A 20 -12.47 -0.30 -5.99
N ILE A 21 -12.04 0.07 -7.20
CA ILE A 21 -10.63 0.16 -7.59
C ILE A 21 -9.78 1.04 -6.64
N GLY A 22 -10.35 2.06 -6.00
CA GLY A 22 -9.63 2.88 -5.03
C GLY A 22 -9.20 2.11 -3.77
N HIS A 23 -10.03 1.17 -3.29
CA HIS A 23 -9.66 0.28 -2.19
C HIS A 23 -8.61 -0.74 -2.66
N THR A 24 -8.79 -1.26 -3.88
CA THR A 24 -7.83 -2.17 -4.53
C THR A 24 -6.45 -1.52 -4.68
N TYR A 25 -6.41 -0.24 -5.05
CA TYR A 25 -5.16 0.52 -5.16
C TYR A 25 -4.36 0.53 -3.85
N CYS A 26 -5.01 0.89 -2.74
CA CYS A 26 -4.38 0.88 -1.41
C CYS A 26 -3.86 -0.52 -1.04
N THR A 27 -4.71 -1.54 -1.23
CA THR A 27 -4.37 -2.92 -0.83
C THR A 27 -3.27 -3.52 -1.69
N VAL A 28 -3.29 -3.29 -3.01
CA VAL A 28 -2.23 -3.74 -3.92
C VAL A 28 -0.90 -3.05 -3.60
N ALA A 29 -0.91 -1.74 -3.27
CA ALA A 29 0.29 -1.03 -2.88
C ALA A 29 0.90 -1.60 -1.59
N THR A 30 0.05 -1.86 -0.59
CA THR A 30 0.48 -2.48 0.68
C THR A 30 1.03 -3.89 0.46
N ASP A 31 0.35 -4.70 -0.38
CA ASP A 31 0.79 -6.05 -0.74
C ASP A 31 2.11 -6.04 -1.50
N THR A 32 2.30 -5.08 -2.40
CA THR A 32 3.56 -4.91 -3.14
C THR A 32 4.72 -4.62 -2.17
N LEU A 33 4.54 -3.75 -1.20
CA LEU A 33 5.53 -3.48 -0.16
C LEU A 33 5.77 -4.70 0.74
N ALA A 34 4.72 -5.42 1.13
CA ALA A 34 4.85 -6.65 1.91
C ALA A 34 5.66 -7.72 1.16
N ARG A 35 5.38 -7.93 -0.14
CA ARG A 35 6.12 -8.86 -1.00
C ARG A 35 7.56 -8.44 -1.21
N TYR A 36 7.83 -7.15 -1.34
CA TYR A 36 9.19 -6.61 -1.41
C TYR A 36 10.01 -6.97 -0.16
N HIS A 37 9.48 -6.73 1.03
CA HIS A 37 10.18 -7.07 2.28
C HIS A 37 10.37 -8.59 2.45
N ARG A 38 9.41 -9.41 1.99
CA ARG A 38 9.57 -10.88 1.93
C ARG A 38 10.67 -11.30 0.96
N LEU A 39 10.74 -10.66 -0.21
CA LEU A 39 11.81 -10.89 -1.19
C LEU A 39 13.20 -10.58 -0.62
N ARG A 40 13.30 -9.58 0.25
CA ARG A 40 14.52 -9.29 1.02
C ARG A 40 14.83 -10.30 2.12
N GLY A 41 13.96 -11.26 2.37
CA GLY A 41 14.12 -12.30 3.40
C GLY A 41 13.73 -11.84 4.79
N GLU A 42 13.04 -10.71 4.94
CA GLU A 42 12.48 -10.24 6.21
C GLU A 42 11.29 -11.12 6.63
N ASP A 43 10.99 -11.12 7.92
CA ASP A 43 9.79 -11.74 8.46
C ASP A 43 8.66 -10.71 8.42
N VAL A 44 7.64 -10.96 7.59
CA VAL A 44 6.62 -9.96 7.26
C VAL A 44 5.26 -10.40 7.76
N MET A 45 4.57 -9.49 8.45
CA MET A 45 3.15 -9.62 8.77
C MET A 45 2.35 -8.51 8.08
N PHE A 46 1.41 -8.92 7.24
CA PHE A 46 0.51 -8.02 6.53
C PHE A 46 -0.92 -8.17 7.05
N LEU A 47 -1.46 -7.09 7.61
CA LEU A 47 -2.82 -7.00 8.14
C LEU A 47 -3.71 -6.19 7.21
N THR A 48 -4.89 -6.71 6.92
CA THR A 48 -6.03 -5.98 6.36
C THR A 48 -7.31 -6.37 7.10
N GLY A 49 -8.44 -5.73 6.81
CA GLY A 49 -9.69 -6.08 7.50
C GLY A 49 -10.86 -5.16 7.15
N THR A 50 -11.89 -5.25 7.96
CA THR A 50 -13.14 -4.48 7.81
C THR A 50 -13.56 -3.80 9.12
N ASP A 51 -13.98 -2.53 8.98
CA ASP A 51 -14.61 -1.73 10.03
C ASP A 51 -16.13 -1.87 9.90
N GLU A 52 -16.75 -2.61 10.81
CA GLU A 52 -18.11 -3.16 10.64
C GLU A 52 -19.17 -2.49 11.52
N HIS A 53 -18.79 -1.60 12.41
CA HIS A 53 -19.69 -0.93 13.32
C HIS A 53 -20.19 0.43 12.80
N GLY A 54 -21.20 1.01 13.48
CA GLY A 54 -21.67 2.36 13.24
C GLY A 54 -23.07 2.47 12.68
N GLN A 55 -23.64 3.67 12.83
CA GLN A 55 -25.02 3.99 12.47
C GLN A 55 -25.35 3.70 11.00
N LYS A 56 -24.40 3.94 10.09
CA LYS A 56 -24.62 3.73 8.65
C LYS A 56 -24.84 2.26 8.30
N ILE A 57 -24.12 1.34 8.94
CA ILE A 57 -24.33 -0.10 8.80
C ILE A 57 -25.69 -0.48 9.35
N GLU A 58 -26.02 -0.03 10.57
CA GLU A 58 -27.32 -0.28 11.20
C GLU A 58 -28.49 0.17 10.31
N THR A 59 -28.39 1.38 9.73
CA THR A 59 -29.39 1.92 8.80
C THR A 59 -29.51 1.07 7.54
N LYS A 60 -28.40 0.73 6.89
CA LYS A 60 -28.41 -0.09 5.66
C LYS A 60 -28.92 -1.51 5.90
N ALA A 61 -28.57 -2.12 7.02
CA ALA A 61 -29.08 -3.42 7.41
C ALA A 61 -30.62 -3.39 7.58
N LYS A 62 -31.13 -2.34 8.25
CA LYS A 62 -32.56 -2.12 8.40
C LYS A 62 -33.26 -1.93 7.04
N GLU A 63 -32.69 -1.15 6.14
CA GLU A 63 -33.19 -0.97 4.77
C GLU A 63 -33.22 -2.28 3.99
N ALA A 64 -32.23 -3.14 4.20
CA ALA A 64 -32.14 -4.46 3.58
C ALA A 64 -33.00 -5.53 4.26
N GLY A 65 -33.60 -5.23 5.41
CA GLY A 65 -34.44 -6.17 6.18
C GLY A 65 -33.67 -7.31 6.85
N VAL A 66 -32.38 -7.10 7.16
CA VAL A 66 -31.49 -8.06 7.81
C VAL A 66 -30.87 -7.46 9.09
N THR A 67 -30.21 -8.30 9.89
CA THR A 67 -29.44 -7.79 11.03
C THR A 67 -28.15 -7.11 10.55
N PRO A 68 -27.58 -6.16 11.32
CA PRO A 68 -26.30 -5.56 10.96
C PRO A 68 -25.18 -6.60 10.75
N LYS A 69 -25.14 -7.65 11.56
CA LYS A 69 -24.16 -8.75 11.41
C LYS A 69 -24.32 -9.49 10.09
N GLU A 70 -25.56 -9.89 9.74
CA GLU A 70 -25.83 -10.52 8.44
C GLU A 70 -25.50 -9.62 7.27
N PHE A 71 -25.76 -8.31 7.41
CA PHE A 71 -25.42 -7.34 6.38
C PHE A 71 -23.92 -7.30 6.09
N VAL A 72 -23.10 -7.15 7.14
CA VAL A 72 -21.63 -7.10 6.95
C VAL A 72 -21.07 -8.46 6.55
N ASP A 73 -21.60 -9.58 7.04
CA ASP A 73 -21.19 -10.92 6.61
C ASP A 73 -21.41 -11.13 5.11
N ASN A 74 -22.54 -10.68 4.57
CA ASN A 74 -22.83 -10.76 3.15
C ASN A 74 -21.85 -9.93 2.29
N ILE A 75 -21.37 -8.79 2.79
CA ILE A 75 -20.40 -7.96 2.05
C ILE A 75 -18.98 -8.50 2.20
N VAL A 76 -18.63 -9.02 3.37
CA VAL A 76 -17.26 -9.47 3.64
C VAL A 76 -17.01 -10.87 3.10
N GLU A 77 -17.93 -11.81 3.39
CA GLU A 77 -17.79 -13.25 3.09
C GLU A 77 -18.64 -13.71 1.91
N GLY A 78 -19.58 -12.89 1.43
CA GLY A 78 -20.49 -13.25 0.34
C GLY A 78 -19.80 -13.28 -1.01
N ASP A 79 -20.53 -13.74 -2.03
CA ASP A 79 -20.05 -13.78 -3.42
C ASP A 79 -19.58 -12.41 -3.90
N ARG A 80 -18.37 -12.39 -4.48
CA ARG A 80 -17.67 -11.15 -4.86
C ARG A 80 -17.52 -10.16 -3.68
N GLY A 81 -17.42 -10.68 -2.47
CA GLY A 81 -17.19 -9.90 -1.25
C GLY A 81 -15.76 -9.44 -1.10
N VAL A 82 -15.47 -8.87 0.07
CA VAL A 82 -14.12 -8.31 0.33
C VAL A 82 -13.04 -9.38 0.26
N LYS A 83 -13.27 -10.54 0.89
CA LYS A 83 -12.29 -11.65 0.89
C LYS A 83 -12.10 -12.26 -0.49
N ASP A 84 -13.17 -12.40 -1.26
CA ASP A 84 -13.07 -12.87 -2.64
C ASP A 84 -12.29 -11.91 -3.53
N LEU A 85 -12.49 -10.60 -3.33
CA LEU A 85 -11.72 -9.58 -4.04
C LEU A 85 -10.22 -9.67 -3.72
N TRP A 86 -9.86 -9.84 -2.45
CA TRP A 86 -8.45 -9.97 -2.08
C TRP A 86 -7.83 -11.25 -2.60
N LYS A 87 -8.59 -12.34 -2.63
CA LYS A 87 -8.18 -13.60 -3.27
C LYS A 87 -7.98 -13.42 -4.77
N LEU A 88 -8.95 -12.81 -5.47
CA LEU A 88 -8.83 -12.50 -6.91
C LEU A 88 -7.58 -11.68 -7.21
N MET A 89 -7.34 -10.63 -6.43
CA MET A 89 -6.20 -9.72 -6.62
C MET A 89 -4.87 -10.28 -6.13
N ASN A 90 -4.82 -11.55 -5.71
CA ASN A 90 -3.64 -12.23 -5.18
C ASN A 90 -2.99 -11.45 -4.03
N ILE A 91 -3.81 -10.95 -3.10
CA ILE A 91 -3.34 -10.26 -1.90
C ILE A 91 -2.80 -11.27 -0.89
N SER A 92 -1.59 -11.04 -0.41
CA SER A 92 -0.84 -11.96 0.45
C SER A 92 -0.92 -11.61 1.94
N ASN A 93 -2.06 -11.11 2.40
CA ASN A 93 -2.25 -10.78 3.82
C ASN A 93 -2.17 -12.03 4.71
N ASP A 94 -1.47 -11.89 5.84
CA ASP A 94 -1.32 -12.93 6.85
C ASP A 94 -2.51 -12.94 7.81
N ARG A 95 -3.14 -11.77 8.02
CA ARG A 95 -4.31 -11.61 8.87
C ARG A 95 -5.38 -10.75 8.21
N PHE A 96 -6.61 -11.12 8.52
CA PHE A 96 -7.80 -10.34 8.19
C PHE A 96 -8.59 -10.14 9.48
N ILE A 97 -8.69 -8.89 9.96
CA ILE A 97 -9.44 -8.53 11.15
C ILE A 97 -10.82 -8.01 10.80
N ARG A 98 -11.80 -8.38 11.58
CA ARG A 98 -13.15 -7.80 11.58
C ARG A 98 -13.36 -7.10 12.92
N THR A 99 -13.87 -5.88 12.93
CA THR A 99 -14.12 -5.21 14.22
C THR A 99 -15.24 -5.88 15.04
N THR A 100 -15.99 -6.78 14.41
CA THR A 100 -16.98 -7.67 15.07
C THR A 100 -16.36 -8.95 15.65
N ASP A 101 -15.06 -9.18 15.51
CA ASP A 101 -14.38 -10.34 16.14
C ASP A 101 -14.37 -10.17 17.68
N ASP A 102 -14.77 -11.20 18.41
CA ASP A 102 -14.90 -11.16 19.87
C ASP A 102 -13.62 -10.68 20.59
N TYR A 103 -12.46 -11.16 20.14
CA TYR A 103 -11.17 -10.77 20.73
C TYR A 103 -10.86 -9.27 20.52
N HIS A 104 -11.31 -8.69 19.41
CA HIS A 104 -11.14 -7.27 19.14
C HIS A 104 -12.08 -6.45 20.03
N VAL A 105 -13.33 -6.85 20.12
CA VAL A 105 -14.34 -6.21 21.01
C VAL A 105 -13.83 -6.18 22.45
N GLU A 106 -13.35 -7.31 22.96
CA GLU A 106 -12.79 -7.43 24.32
C GLU A 106 -11.58 -6.48 24.51
N SER A 107 -10.67 -6.46 23.56
CA SER A 107 -9.50 -5.57 23.61
C SER A 107 -9.89 -4.10 23.63
N VAL A 108 -10.83 -3.68 22.76
CA VAL A 108 -11.27 -2.28 22.67
C VAL A 108 -11.94 -1.83 23.97
N GLN A 109 -12.74 -2.70 24.60
CA GLN A 109 -13.32 -2.41 25.92
C GLN A 109 -12.24 -2.18 26.98
N LYS A 110 -11.21 -3.01 27.01
CA LYS A 110 -10.05 -2.83 27.92
C LYS A 110 -9.25 -1.57 27.62
N ILE A 111 -9.02 -1.26 26.32
CA ILE A 111 -8.35 -0.03 25.87
C ILE A 111 -9.11 1.21 26.35
N PHE A 112 -10.42 1.24 26.11
CA PHE A 112 -11.28 2.34 26.53
C PHE A 112 -11.25 2.52 28.06
N LYS A 113 -11.36 1.39 28.80
CA LYS A 113 -11.31 1.39 30.26
C LYS A 113 -9.96 1.89 30.79
N LYS A 114 -8.83 1.49 30.22
CA LYS A 114 -7.49 1.96 30.61
C LYS A 114 -7.37 3.48 30.47
N MET A 115 -7.83 4.04 29.34
CA MET A 115 -7.80 5.48 29.10
C MET A 115 -8.77 6.22 30.07
N TYR A 116 -9.91 5.62 30.40
CA TYR A 116 -10.84 6.17 31.39
C TYR A 116 -10.25 6.16 32.80
N ASP A 117 -9.69 5.06 33.24
CA ASP A 117 -9.09 4.94 34.59
C ASP A 117 -7.89 5.88 34.77
N LYS A 118 -7.16 6.18 33.68
CA LYS A 118 -6.09 7.17 33.67
C LYS A 118 -6.59 8.61 33.73
N GLY A 119 -7.90 8.83 33.53
CA GLY A 119 -8.53 10.14 33.46
C GLY A 119 -8.34 10.87 32.13
N ASP A 120 -7.89 10.18 31.11
CA ASP A 120 -7.79 10.71 29.74
C ASP A 120 -9.11 10.59 28.98
N ILE A 121 -10.04 9.75 29.44
CA ILE A 121 -11.44 9.78 29.04
C ILE A 121 -12.30 10.27 30.21
N TYR A 122 -13.25 11.15 29.94
CA TYR A 122 -14.18 11.69 30.93
C TYR A 122 -15.58 11.84 30.33
N LYS A 123 -16.61 11.87 31.19
CA LYS A 123 -18.01 12.00 30.81
C LYS A 123 -18.43 13.46 30.73
N GLY A 124 -19.16 13.84 29.68
CA GLY A 124 -19.64 15.19 29.45
C GLY A 124 -20.88 15.21 28.55
N THR A 125 -21.35 16.39 28.20
CA THR A 125 -22.47 16.60 27.25
C THR A 125 -21.91 17.25 26.00
N TYR A 126 -22.16 16.65 24.85
CA TYR A 126 -21.75 17.17 23.55
C TYR A 126 -22.93 17.87 22.85
N LYS A 127 -22.66 19.09 22.36
CA LYS A 127 -23.52 19.82 21.43
C LYS A 127 -22.67 20.15 20.20
N GLY A 128 -23.08 19.68 19.04
CA GLY A 128 -22.27 19.94 17.84
C GLY A 128 -22.97 19.59 16.56
N LYS A 129 -22.26 19.80 15.46
CA LYS A 129 -22.70 19.53 14.10
C LYS A 129 -22.24 18.12 13.69
N TYR A 130 -23.16 17.21 13.53
CA TYR A 130 -22.87 15.82 13.18
C TYR A 130 -23.06 15.56 11.69
N CYS A 131 -22.05 14.98 11.07
CA CYS A 131 -22.12 14.50 9.69
C CYS A 131 -22.35 12.99 9.70
N THR A 132 -23.56 12.55 9.40
CA THR A 132 -23.91 11.11 9.35
C THR A 132 -23.07 10.32 8.34
N PRO A 133 -22.76 10.83 7.12
CA PRO A 133 -21.96 10.05 6.17
C PRO A 133 -20.49 9.87 6.54
N CYS A 134 -19.92 10.80 7.33
CA CYS A 134 -18.53 10.73 7.79
C CYS A 134 -18.41 10.19 9.22
N GLU A 135 -19.58 10.01 9.90
CA GLU A 135 -19.67 9.64 11.30
C GLU A 135 -18.79 10.53 12.21
N SER A 136 -18.72 11.81 11.86
CA SER A 136 -17.84 12.78 12.51
C SER A 136 -18.62 13.95 13.06
N PHE A 137 -18.28 14.34 14.28
CA PHE A 137 -18.71 15.62 14.83
C PHE A 137 -17.72 16.72 14.45
N TRP A 138 -18.27 17.89 14.22
CA TRP A 138 -17.55 19.10 13.86
C TRP A 138 -17.99 20.24 14.75
N THR A 139 -17.04 21.06 15.13
CA THR A 139 -17.38 22.37 15.67
C THR A 139 -17.87 23.29 14.55
N GLU A 140 -18.61 24.31 14.87
CA GLU A 140 -19.10 25.28 13.90
C GLU A 140 -17.97 25.97 13.11
N SER A 141 -16.83 26.19 13.80
CA SER A 141 -15.60 26.78 13.21
C SER A 141 -14.87 25.85 12.23
N GLN A 142 -15.11 24.55 12.27
CA GLN A 142 -14.49 23.56 11.39
C GLN A 142 -15.32 23.30 10.11
N LEU A 143 -16.56 23.78 10.07
CA LEU A 143 -17.39 23.63 8.89
C LEU A 143 -16.90 24.50 7.72
N VAL A 144 -17.00 24.00 6.50
CA VAL A 144 -16.74 24.73 5.28
C VAL A 144 -18.10 25.08 4.65
N ASP A 145 -18.42 26.38 4.58
CA ASP A 145 -19.72 26.88 4.12
C ASP A 145 -20.92 26.25 4.84
N GLY A 146 -20.79 25.99 6.16
CA GLY A 146 -21.82 25.36 6.98
C GLY A 146 -21.98 23.85 6.76
N LYS A 147 -21.07 23.20 6.02
CA LYS A 147 -21.10 21.79 5.66
C LYS A 147 -19.89 21.04 6.18
N CYS A 148 -20.02 19.73 6.19
CA CYS A 148 -18.92 18.83 6.59
C CYS A 148 -17.66 19.09 5.74
N PRO A 149 -16.51 19.39 6.34
CA PRO A 149 -15.28 19.67 5.60
C PRO A 149 -14.72 18.46 4.83
N ASP A 150 -15.04 17.24 5.28
CA ASP A 150 -14.54 16.02 4.65
C ASP A 150 -15.34 15.60 3.41
N CYS A 151 -16.66 15.78 3.42
CA CYS A 151 -17.52 15.28 2.34
C CYS A 151 -18.43 16.34 1.70
N GLY A 152 -18.45 17.58 2.22
CA GLY A 152 -19.26 18.68 1.70
C GLY A 152 -20.77 18.53 1.90
N ARG A 153 -21.24 17.59 2.72
CA ARG A 153 -22.67 17.35 2.96
C ARG A 153 -23.18 18.17 4.14
N GLU A 154 -24.50 18.34 4.19
CA GLU A 154 -25.20 19.00 5.31
C GLU A 154 -24.91 18.27 6.61
N VAL A 155 -24.79 19.04 7.70
CA VAL A 155 -24.63 18.55 9.05
C VAL A 155 -25.89 18.89 9.87
N GLN A 156 -26.14 18.12 10.92
CA GLN A 156 -27.32 18.29 11.79
C GLN A 156 -26.88 18.67 13.20
N ASP A 157 -27.69 19.49 13.91
CA ASP A 157 -27.46 19.71 15.31
C ASP A 157 -27.74 18.43 16.09
N ALA A 158 -26.81 18.05 16.94
CA ALA A 158 -26.94 16.91 17.81
C ALA A 158 -26.46 17.26 19.24
N GLU A 159 -27.20 16.77 20.22
CA GLU A 159 -26.86 16.90 21.63
C GLU A 159 -27.02 15.52 22.28
N GLU A 160 -25.96 15.02 22.93
CA GLU A 160 -26.03 13.77 23.69
C GLU A 160 -25.02 13.75 24.84
N GLU A 161 -25.33 12.95 25.87
CA GLU A 161 -24.35 12.58 26.90
C GLU A 161 -23.29 11.70 26.22
N ALA A 162 -22.03 11.99 26.43
CA ALA A 162 -20.95 11.27 25.77
C ALA A 162 -19.67 11.24 26.62
N TYR A 163 -18.81 10.32 26.30
CA TYR A 163 -17.44 10.30 26.79
C TYR A 163 -16.50 11.06 25.82
N PHE A 164 -15.53 11.76 26.40
CA PHE A 164 -14.55 12.58 25.67
C PHE A 164 -13.15 12.11 25.98
N PHE A 165 -12.34 11.97 24.95
CA PHE A 165 -10.91 11.74 25.07
C PHE A 165 -10.18 13.10 25.08
N ARG A 166 -9.27 13.33 26.05
CA ARG A 166 -8.49 14.55 26.21
C ARG A 166 -7.41 14.66 25.13
N LEU A 167 -7.86 14.75 23.87
CA LEU A 167 -6.97 14.86 22.70
C LEU A 167 -6.11 16.13 22.81
N SER A 168 -6.67 17.23 23.32
CA SER A 168 -5.95 18.50 23.53
C SER A 168 -4.71 18.36 24.41
N LYS A 169 -4.71 17.44 25.38
CA LYS A 169 -3.57 17.14 26.26
C LYS A 169 -2.33 16.67 25.50
N TYR A 170 -2.50 16.04 24.35
CA TYR A 170 -1.44 15.43 23.54
C TYR A 170 -1.00 16.30 22.37
N ALA A 171 -1.54 17.52 22.21
CA ALA A 171 -1.31 18.37 21.05
C ALA A 171 0.17 18.66 20.79
N ASP A 172 0.94 19.03 21.83
CA ASP A 172 2.37 19.33 21.68
C ASP A 172 3.19 18.10 21.31
N GLN A 173 2.88 16.94 21.90
CA GLN A 173 3.58 15.67 21.58
C GLN A 173 3.28 15.21 20.18
N VAL A 174 2.04 15.35 19.71
CA VAL A 174 1.64 15.02 18.33
C VAL A 174 2.31 15.99 17.35
N ARG A 175 2.39 17.28 17.68
CA ARG A 175 3.11 18.28 16.85
C ARG A 175 4.58 17.91 16.72
N ASP A 176 5.26 17.62 17.82
CA ASP A 176 6.66 17.21 17.81
C ASP A 176 6.88 15.95 16.95
N LEU A 177 6.02 14.96 17.10
CA LEU A 177 6.04 13.74 16.29
C LEU A 177 5.93 14.04 14.78
N LEU A 178 5.00 14.92 14.39
CA LEU A 178 4.77 15.25 12.99
C LEU A 178 5.88 16.10 12.37
N GLU A 179 6.37 17.11 13.09
CA GLU A 179 7.33 18.07 12.55
C GLU A 179 8.77 17.58 12.59
N ASN A 180 9.14 16.82 13.63
CA ASN A 180 10.53 16.48 13.94
C ASN A 180 10.92 15.02 13.65
N THR A 181 10.00 14.21 13.11
CA THR A 181 10.28 12.82 12.75
C THR A 181 9.78 12.48 11.34
N ASP A 182 10.13 11.27 10.86
CA ASP A 182 9.62 10.73 9.59
C ASP A 182 8.33 9.91 9.76
N PHE A 183 7.63 10.11 10.86
CA PHE A 183 6.42 9.37 11.20
C PHE A 183 5.33 9.50 10.13
N LEU A 184 5.03 10.73 9.66
CA LEU A 184 4.01 10.97 8.64
C LEU A 184 4.64 11.27 7.28
N GLN A 185 4.23 10.51 6.27
CA GLN A 185 4.67 10.65 4.88
C GLN A 185 3.47 10.65 3.91
N PRO A 186 3.60 11.27 2.72
CA PRO A 186 4.68 12.21 2.35
C PRO A 186 4.65 13.49 3.21
N ARG A 187 5.76 14.23 3.22
CA ARG A 187 5.89 15.46 4.04
C ARG A 187 4.82 16.54 3.78
N SER A 188 4.20 16.54 2.60
CA SER A 188 3.05 17.41 2.31
C SER A 188 1.87 17.18 3.27
N ARG A 189 1.68 15.95 3.75
CA ARG A 189 0.63 15.63 4.74
C ARG A 189 0.90 16.22 6.11
N VAL A 190 2.18 16.35 6.49
CA VAL A 190 2.56 17.03 7.75
C VAL A 190 2.05 18.47 7.73
N HIS A 191 2.34 19.20 6.64
CA HIS A 191 1.90 20.59 6.50
C HIS A 191 0.36 20.72 6.57
N GLU A 192 -0.36 19.81 5.91
CA GLU A 192 -1.84 19.78 5.97
C GLU A 192 -2.34 19.56 7.40
N MET A 193 -1.76 18.60 8.14
CA MET A 193 -2.19 18.26 9.50
C MET A 193 -1.87 19.40 10.48
N VAL A 194 -0.68 19.96 10.40
CA VAL A 194 -0.28 21.06 11.27
C VAL A 194 -1.17 22.29 11.04
N LYS A 195 -1.28 22.74 9.80
CA LYS A 195 -2.03 23.94 9.45
C LYS A 195 -3.52 23.84 9.74
N ASN A 196 -4.13 22.68 9.42
CA ASN A 196 -5.58 22.56 9.48
C ASN A 196 -6.11 22.12 10.85
N PHE A 197 -5.29 21.44 11.66
CA PHE A 197 -5.75 20.84 12.91
C PHE A 197 -4.92 21.28 14.14
N LEU A 198 -3.60 21.36 14.04
CA LEU A 198 -2.78 21.71 15.21
C LEU A 198 -2.67 23.22 15.45
N ASP A 199 -2.57 24.02 14.38
CA ASP A 199 -2.50 25.48 14.52
C ASP A 199 -3.78 26.09 15.09
N PRO A 200 -5.00 25.63 14.71
CA PRO A 200 -6.22 26.09 15.35
C PRO A 200 -6.37 25.63 16.82
N GLY A 201 -5.58 24.62 17.23
CA GLY A 201 -5.69 23.94 18.52
C GLY A 201 -6.55 22.68 18.46
N LEU A 202 -6.11 21.61 19.12
CA LEU A 202 -6.88 20.39 19.24
C LEU A 202 -7.92 20.53 20.35
N GLU A 203 -9.15 20.18 20.03
CA GLU A 203 -10.23 20.02 21.01
C GLU A 203 -10.35 18.56 21.47
N ASP A 204 -10.93 18.33 22.64
CA ASP A 204 -11.20 17.00 23.14
C ASP A 204 -12.18 16.26 22.24
N LEU A 205 -11.88 15.00 21.96
CA LEU A 205 -12.63 14.19 21.01
C LEU A 205 -13.77 13.44 21.70
N CYS A 206 -14.98 13.56 21.17
CA CYS A 206 -16.10 12.73 21.60
C CYS A 206 -15.88 11.27 21.17
N VAL A 207 -15.81 10.33 22.11
CA VAL A 207 -15.43 8.92 21.89
C VAL A 207 -16.50 7.90 22.25
N SER A 208 -17.75 8.34 22.44
CA SER A 208 -18.90 7.44 22.59
C SER A 208 -20.16 7.99 21.93
N ARG A 209 -21.15 7.13 21.74
CA ARG A 209 -22.47 7.45 21.19
C ARG A 209 -23.57 6.75 21.97
N THR A 210 -24.76 7.37 21.99
CA THR A 210 -26.00 6.77 22.50
C THR A 210 -27.10 6.71 21.45
N SER A 211 -26.86 7.32 20.26
CA SER A 211 -27.86 7.48 19.20
C SER A 211 -28.13 6.24 18.37
N PHE A 212 -27.26 5.24 18.46
CA PHE A 212 -27.37 3.94 17.80
C PHE A 212 -26.80 2.82 18.68
N SER A 213 -27.09 1.56 18.33
CA SER A 213 -26.73 0.39 19.16
C SER A 213 -25.70 -0.54 18.52
N TRP A 214 -25.50 -0.45 17.22
CA TRP A 214 -24.54 -1.29 16.49
C TRP A 214 -23.11 -0.76 16.65
N GLY A 215 -22.44 -1.20 17.72
CA GLY A 215 -21.08 -0.81 18.09
C GLY A 215 -20.62 -1.58 19.33
N ILE A 216 -19.38 -1.38 19.73
CA ILE A 216 -18.81 -2.00 20.94
C ILE A 216 -19.37 -1.29 22.17
N PRO A 217 -20.12 -1.96 23.08
CA PRO A 217 -20.63 -1.32 24.28
C PRO A 217 -19.48 -0.93 25.23
N VAL A 218 -19.60 0.23 25.86
CA VAL A 218 -18.72 0.62 26.96
C VAL A 218 -19.05 -0.29 28.15
N ASP A 219 -18.08 -1.13 28.56
CA ASP A 219 -18.31 -2.22 29.54
C ASP A 219 -18.95 -1.73 30.85
N PHE A 220 -18.47 -0.62 31.40
CA PHE A 220 -18.97 -0.05 32.65
C PHE A 220 -20.17 0.93 32.50
N ASP A 221 -20.58 1.23 31.25
CA ASP A 221 -21.74 2.07 30.94
C ASP A 221 -22.40 1.65 29.62
N PRO A 222 -23.11 0.51 29.55
CA PRO A 222 -23.63 -0.10 28.34
C PRO A 222 -24.66 0.71 27.54
N LYS A 223 -25.06 1.88 28.03
CA LYS A 223 -25.87 2.83 27.27
C LYS A 223 -25.09 3.48 26.14
N HIS A 224 -23.76 3.51 26.28
CA HIS A 224 -22.87 4.07 25.33
C HIS A 224 -22.20 2.98 24.48
N VAL A 225 -22.06 3.21 23.20
CA VAL A 225 -21.16 2.45 22.33
C VAL A 225 -19.90 3.26 22.06
N VAL A 226 -18.78 2.57 21.95
CA VAL A 226 -17.49 3.17 21.64
C VAL A 226 -17.55 3.82 20.26
N TYR A 227 -16.98 5.01 20.14
CA TYR A 227 -16.91 5.72 18.86
C TYR A 227 -16.08 4.96 17.85
N VAL A 228 -16.57 4.91 16.62
CA VAL A 228 -16.02 4.07 15.54
C VAL A 228 -14.51 4.22 15.33
N TRP A 229 -13.94 5.41 15.51
CA TRP A 229 -12.51 5.61 15.32
C TRP A 229 -11.65 5.07 16.47
N VAL A 230 -12.16 5.03 17.71
CA VAL A 230 -11.45 4.33 18.81
C VAL A 230 -11.46 2.83 18.57
N ASP A 231 -12.59 2.30 18.11
CA ASP A 231 -12.76 0.93 17.67
C ASP A 231 -11.80 0.62 16.48
N ALA A 232 -11.99 1.32 15.36
CA ALA A 232 -11.25 1.08 14.14
C ALA A 232 -9.73 1.21 14.29
N LEU A 233 -9.22 2.26 14.97
CA LEU A 233 -7.78 2.48 15.11
C LEU A 233 -7.10 1.42 15.99
N SER A 234 -7.82 0.86 16.95
CA SER A 234 -7.28 -0.18 17.84
C SER A 234 -6.97 -1.49 17.11
N ASN A 235 -7.51 -1.72 15.90
CA ASN A 235 -7.31 -2.95 15.14
C ASN A 235 -5.83 -3.29 14.94
N TYR A 236 -4.98 -2.28 14.76
CA TYR A 236 -3.57 -2.45 14.45
C TYR A 236 -2.77 -3.16 15.55
N ILE A 237 -3.17 -3.03 16.80
CA ILE A 237 -2.55 -3.69 17.93
C ILE A 237 -3.35 -4.90 18.43
N THR A 238 -4.68 -4.85 18.36
CA THR A 238 -5.52 -5.98 18.81
C THR A 238 -5.32 -7.21 17.92
N ALA A 239 -5.11 -7.02 16.62
CA ALA A 239 -4.76 -8.09 15.69
C ALA A 239 -3.41 -8.76 16.01
N LEU A 240 -2.56 -8.13 16.82
CA LEU A 240 -1.30 -8.71 17.31
C LEU A 240 -1.46 -9.37 18.69
N GLY A 241 -2.62 -9.23 19.34
CA GLY A 241 -2.87 -9.80 20.67
C GLY A 241 -2.77 -8.80 21.82
N TYR A 242 -2.82 -7.50 21.55
CA TYR A 242 -2.87 -6.51 22.60
C TYR A 242 -4.16 -6.65 23.41
N ASP A 243 -4.03 -6.91 24.72
CA ASP A 243 -5.13 -7.11 25.67
C ASP A 243 -6.14 -8.24 25.30
N ASN A 244 -5.71 -9.25 24.54
CA ASN A 244 -6.50 -10.46 24.28
C ASN A 244 -5.63 -11.72 24.24
N ASP A 245 -6.30 -12.88 24.32
CA ASP A 245 -5.66 -14.18 24.31
C ASP A 245 -5.64 -14.86 22.93
N ARG A 246 -6.17 -14.18 21.88
CA ARG A 246 -6.25 -14.74 20.54
C ARG A 246 -4.89 -14.87 19.88
N TYR A 247 -4.05 -13.84 20.05
CA TYR A 247 -2.72 -13.77 19.48
C TYR A 247 -1.71 -13.36 20.54
N HIS A 248 -0.43 -13.68 20.33
CA HIS A 248 0.64 -13.38 21.29
C HIS A 248 1.85 -12.78 20.54
N ASP A 249 1.59 -11.91 19.57
CA ASP A 249 2.63 -11.36 18.69
C ASP A 249 3.00 -9.92 19.03
N TYR A 250 2.15 -9.24 19.80
CA TYR A 250 2.41 -7.85 20.21
C TYR A 250 3.75 -7.73 20.95
N ASP A 251 3.98 -8.56 21.94
CA ASP A 251 5.22 -8.56 22.74
C ASP A 251 6.41 -9.19 22.03
N LYS A 252 6.22 -9.76 20.83
CA LYS A 252 7.28 -10.38 20.04
C LYS A 252 7.97 -9.42 19.08
N GLY A 253 7.74 -8.11 19.20
CA GLY A 253 8.42 -7.08 18.41
C GLY A 253 7.86 -6.90 16.99
N TRP A 254 6.60 -7.24 16.73
CA TRP A 254 5.90 -6.89 15.52
C TRP A 254 5.47 -5.41 15.53
N TRP A 255 4.99 -4.93 16.66
CA TRP A 255 4.70 -3.52 16.84
C TRP A 255 5.97 -2.75 17.27
N PRO A 256 6.19 -1.50 16.83
CA PRO A 256 5.37 -0.69 15.92
C PRO A 256 5.56 -1.04 14.44
N GLY A 257 4.48 -0.91 13.66
CA GLY A 257 4.42 -1.18 12.23
C GLY A 257 4.29 0.05 11.35
N VAL A 258 3.97 -0.18 10.07
CA VAL A 258 3.70 0.83 9.05
C VAL A 258 2.22 0.79 8.68
N ASN A 259 1.54 1.94 8.74
CA ASN A 259 0.15 2.07 8.32
C ASN A 259 0.07 2.79 6.97
N ILE A 260 -0.45 2.10 5.95
CA ILE A 260 -0.73 2.68 4.63
C ILE A 260 -2.21 3.08 4.60
N VAL A 261 -2.50 4.34 4.35
CA VAL A 261 -3.88 4.87 4.44
C VAL A 261 -4.18 5.86 3.32
N GLY A 262 -5.44 6.00 2.94
CA GLY A 262 -5.88 7.08 2.05
C GLY A 262 -5.76 8.45 2.72
N LYS A 263 -5.46 9.47 1.94
CA LYS A 263 -5.26 10.84 2.45
C LYS A 263 -6.46 11.37 3.26
N GLU A 264 -7.66 10.89 2.99
CA GLU A 264 -8.89 11.29 3.67
C GLU A 264 -8.96 10.89 5.14
N ILE A 265 -8.22 9.86 5.54
CA ILE A 265 -8.19 9.36 6.91
C ILE A 265 -6.84 9.60 7.62
N VAL A 266 -5.95 10.36 7.00
CA VAL A 266 -4.63 10.70 7.59
C VAL A 266 -4.79 11.37 8.94
N ARG A 267 -5.77 12.27 9.13
CA ARG A 267 -6.01 12.93 10.41
C ARG A 267 -6.20 11.94 11.56
N PHE A 268 -6.97 10.89 11.33
CA PHE A 268 -7.24 9.89 12.37
C PHE A 268 -5.99 9.08 12.71
N HIS A 269 -5.17 8.76 11.72
CA HIS A 269 -3.97 7.94 11.88
C HIS A 269 -2.74 8.72 12.34
N SER A 270 -2.69 10.03 12.10
CA SER A 270 -1.53 10.86 12.43
C SER A 270 -1.72 11.77 13.63
N ILE A 271 -2.95 11.97 14.09
CA ILE A 271 -3.29 12.80 15.26
C ILE A 271 -3.95 11.96 16.35
N ILE A 272 -5.09 11.33 16.05
CA ILE A 272 -5.89 10.63 17.06
C ILE A 272 -5.20 9.34 17.50
N TRP A 273 -4.77 8.50 16.56
CA TRP A 273 -4.11 7.24 16.85
C TRP A 273 -2.84 7.39 17.71
N PRO A 274 -1.88 8.26 17.34
CA PRO A 274 -0.74 8.51 18.20
C PRO A 274 -1.11 9.01 19.60
N ALA A 275 -2.09 9.91 19.72
CA ALA A 275 -2.52 10.40 21.01
C ALA A 275 -3.14 9.29 21.89
N MET A 276 -3.92 8.37 21.30
CA MET A 276 -4.45 7.19 22.01
C MET A 276 -3.29 6.29 22.50
N LEU A 277 -2.32 6.01 21.65
CA LEU A 277 -1.14 5.20 22.03
C LEU A 277 -0.30 5.87 23.12
N MET A 278 -0.08 7.17 23.05
CA MET A 278 0.58 7.96 24.10
C MET A 278 -0.21 7.89 25.41
N SER A 279 -1.55 7.91 25.34
CA SER A 279 -2.41 7.71 26.50
C SER A 279 -2.24 6.31 27.11
N LEU A 280 -2.13 5.30 26.28
CA LEU A 280 -1.91 3.92 26.73
C LEU A 280 -0.47 3.67 27.22
N GLY A 281 0.48 4.56 26.86
CA GLY A 281 1.90 4.36 27.12
C GLY A 281 2.59 3.44 26.13
N GLU A 282 1.97 3.27 24.95
CA GLU A 282 2.43 2.37 23.89
C GLU A 282 3.20 3.14 22.78
N PRO A 283 4.12 2.48 22.08
CA PRO A 283 4.84 3.08 20.97
C PRO A 283 3.88 3.49 19.83
N VAL A 284 4.16 4.62 19.17
CA VAL A 284 3.46 5.04 17.96
C VAL A 284 3.95 4.24 16.73
N PRO A 285 3.17 4.13 15.62
CA PRO A 285 3.64 3.51 14.39
C PRO A 285 5.00 4.05 13.92
N LYS A 286 5.78 3.22 13.23
CA LYS A 286 7.03 3.69 12.59
C LYS A 286 6.75 4.74 11.54
N HIS A 287 5.76 4.45 10.68
CA HIS A 287 5.32 5.36 9.64
C HIS A 287 3.82 5.26 9.44
N VAL A 288 3.23 6.41 9.12
CA VAL A 288 1.90 6.51 8.51
C VAL A 288 2.11 7.12 7.12
N PHE A 289 1.71 6.39 6.08
CA PHE A 289 1.80 6.89 4.71
C PHE A 289 0.40 7.20 4.16
N GLY A 290 0.17 8.49 3.86
CA GLY A 290 -1.09 8.98 3.30
C GLY A 290 -1.06 9.03 1.78
N HIS A 291 -1.52 7.97 1.10
CA HIS A 291 -1.55 7.92 -0.36
C HIS A 291 -2.63 8.81 -0.97
N GLY A 292 -2.44 9.18 -2.24
CA GLY A 292 -3.40 9.97 -3.02
C GLY A 292 -4.62 9.15 -3.48
N TRP A 293 -5.62 9.82 -4.02
CA TRP A 293 -6.82 9.17 -4.56
C TRP A 293 -6.62 8.74 -6.01
N LEU A 294 -7.30 7.67 -6.38
CA LEU A 294 -7.65 7.43 -7.78
C LEU A 294 -8.92 8.21 -8.10
N LEU A 295 -8.81 9.14 -9.04
CA LEU A 295 -9.90 9.97 -9.54
C LEU A 295 -10.44 9.38 -10.84
N LEU A 296 -11.71 9.62 -11.13
CA LEU A 296 -12.32 9.36 -12.42
C LEU A 296 -12.88 10.68 -12.95
N ASP A 297 -12.46 11.08 -14.15
CA ASP A 297 -12.84 12.36 -14.79
C ASP A 297 -12.54 13.58 -13.88
N GLY A 298 -11.41 13.55 -13.18
CA GLY A 298 -10.99 14.62 -12.27
C GLY A 298 -11.74 14.67 -10.95
N GLY A 299 -12.66 13.74 -10.69
CA GLY A 299 -13.45 13.66 -9.46
C GLY A 299 -13.20 12.42 -8.63
N LYS A 300 -13.35 12.52 -7.30
CA LYS A 300 -13.30 11.36 -6.40
C LYS A 300 -14.36 10.34 -6.79
N MET A 301 -13.96 9.07 -6.90
CA MET A 301 -14.89 7.96 -7.08
C MET A 301 -15.82 7.87 -5.87
N SER A 302 -17.11 7.79 -6.13
CA SER A 302 -18.13 7.66 -5.08
C SER A 302 -19.29 6.84 -5.60
N LYS A 303 -19.70 5.85 -4.82
CA LYS A 303 -20.85 4.99 -5.16
C LYS A 303 -22.15 5.78 -5.27
N SER A 304 -22.31 6.79 -4.44
CA SER A 304 -23.47 7.69 -4.49
C SER A 304 -23.54 8.52 -5.78
N LYS A 305 -22.41 8.69 -6.49
CA LYS A 305 -22.35 9.37 -7.80
C LYS A 305 -22.41 8.39 -8.97
N GLY A 306 -22.37 7.07 -8.73
CA GLY A 306 -22.38 6.04 -9.77
C GLY A 306 -21.10 6.00 -10.63
N ASN A 307 -20.02 6.67 -10.20
CA ASN A 307 -18.76 6.79 -10.93
C ASN A 307 -17.65 5.90 -10.35
N VAL A 308 -17.99 4.65 -10.03
CA VAL A 308 -17.01 3.69 -9.50
C VAL A 308 -16.55 2.70 -10.57
N VAL A 309 -15.29 2.28 -10.48
CA VAL A 309 -14.70 1.27 -11.36
C VAL A 309 -14.62 -0.03 -10.60
N ASP A 310 -15.24 -1.08 -11.16
CA ASP A 310 -15.26 -2.42 -10.57
C ASP A 310 -13.95 -3.17 -10.89
N PRO A 311 -13.14 -3.54 -9.88
CA PRO A 311 -11.90 -4.26 -10.09
C PRO A 311 -12.08 -5.66 -10.67
N TYR A 312 -13.21 -6.33 -10.45
CA TYR A 312 -13.51 -7.63 -11.04
C TYR A 312 -13.57 -7.57 -12.56
N ILE A 313 -14.27 -6.55 -13.11
CA ILE A 313 -14.39 -6.35 -14.56
C ILE A 313 -13.00 -6.10 -15.18
N LEU A 314 -12.17 -5.30 -14.52
CA LEU A 314 -10.83 -5.03 -15.01
C LEU A 314 -9.92 -6.26 -14.95
N ALA A 315 -9.97 -7.01 -13.86
CA ALA A 315 -9.18 -8.23 -13.68
C ALA A 315 -9.58 -9.32 -14.70
N GLU A 316 -10.88 -9.49 -14.96
CA GLU A 316 -11.39 -10.43 -15.98
C GLU A 316 -10.94 -10.04 -17.39
N LYS A 317 -10.91 -8.73 -17.69
CA LYS A 317 -10.60 -8.24 -19.05
C LYS A 317 -9.09 -8.16 -19.33
N PHE A 318 -8.28 -7.77 -18.37
CA PHE A 318 -6.87 -7.46 -18.57
C PHE A 318 -5.91 -8.41 -17.84
N GLY A 319 -6.42 -9.24 -16.94
CA GLY A 319 -5.63 -10.05 -16.03
C GLY A 319 -5.20 -9.30 -14.76
N VAL A 320 -5.03 -10.08 -13.69
CA VAL A 320 -4.73 -9.53 -12.35
C VAL A 320 -3.39 -8.84 -12.31
N ASP A 321 -2.33 -9.48 -12.82
CA ASP A 321 -0.98 -8.92 -12.77
C ASP A 321 -0.84 -7.64 -13.60
N ALA A 322 -1.51 -7.56 -14.75
CA ALA A 322 -1.53 -6.34 -15.56
C ALA A 322 -2.24 -5.20 -14.83
N LEU A 323 -3.32 -5.49 -14.11
CA LEU A 323 -4.03 -4.49 -13.28
C LEU A 323 -3.16 -4.05 -12.09
N ARG A 324 -2.52 -4.98 -11.38
CA ARG A 324 -1.58 -4.68 -10.29
C ARG A 324 -0.44 -3.79 -10.76
N PHE A 325 0.18 -4.17 -11.89
CA PHE A 325 1.25 -3.39 -12.52
C PHE A 325 0.80 -1.96 -12.85
N PHE A 326 -0.35 -1.82 -13.52
CA PHE A 326 -0.90 -0.52 -13.88
C PHE A 326 -1.10 0.38 -12.65
N LEU A 327 -1.69 -0.14 -11.58
CA LEU A 327 -1.94 0.61 -10.35
C LEU A 327 -0.64 1.13 -9.71
N MET A 328 0.44 0.35 -9.78
CA MET A 328 1.74 0.73 -9.19
C MET A 328 2.60 1.56 -10.13
N ARG A 329 2.39 1.43 -11.44
CA ARG A 329 3.22 2.05 -12.48
C ARG A 329 2.82 3.49 -12.78
N THR A 330 1.51 3.74 -12.83
CA THR A 330 0.97 4.93 -13.51
C THR A 330 0.91 6.15 -12.62
N PHE A 331 0.75 5.97 -11.31
CA PHE A 331 0.46 7.07 -10.39
C PHE A 331 1.54 7.19 -9.31
N PRO A 332 2.08 8.42 -9.07
CA PRO A 332 2.90 8.67 -7.88
C PRO A 332 2.10 8.37 -6.61
N PHE A 333 2.56 7.43 -5.78
CA PHE A 333 1.76 6.88 -4.69
C PHE A 333 1.28 7.92 -3.67
N GLY A 334 2.06 8.98 -3.42
CA GLY A 334 1.69 10.09 -2.53
C GLY A 334 0.76 11.15 -3.14
N SER A 335 0.42 11.07 -4.43
CA SER A 335 -0.36 12.05 -5.18
C SER A 335 -1.61 11.46 -5.78
N ASP A 336 -2.59 12.32 -6.10
CA ASP A 336 -3.79 11.88 -6.80
C ASP A 336 -3.46 11.47 -8.24
N GLY A 337 -4.16 10.45 -8.73
CA GLY A 337 -4.03 9.94 -10.09
C GLY A 337 -5.38 9.85 -10.80
N ASN A 338 -5.43 10.24 -12.08
CA ASN A 338 -6.62 10.10 -12.90
C ASN A 338 -6.63 8.75 -13.60
N PHE A 339 -7.58 7.90 -13.24
CA PHE A 339 -7.82 6.63 -13.92
C PHE A 339 -8.59 6.87 -15.22
N SER A 340 -8.15 6.20 -16.30
CA SER A 340 -8.96 6.00 -17.50
C SER A 340 -8.64 4.62 -18.12
N ASN A 341 -9.61 4.09 -18.87
CA ASN A 341 -9.40 2.83 -19.61
C ASN A 341 -8.33 2.97 -20.69
N GLU A 342 -8.25 4.12 -21.33
CA GLU A 342 -7.25 4.44 -22.35
C GLU A 342 -5.85 4.38 -21.77
N LEU A 343 -5.66 4.99 -20.58
CA LEU A 343 -4.37 4.98 -19.89
C LEU A 343 -3.97 3.56 -19.45
N LEU A 344 -4.92 2.75 -18.97
CA LEU A 344 -4.68 1.34 -18.64
C LEU A 344 -4.22 0.55 -19.88
N ILE A 345 -4.95 0.68 -20.99
CA ILE A 345 -4.61 -0.02 -22.24
C ILE A 345 -3.24 0.45 -22.77
N GLN A 346 -2.98 1.77 -22.74
CA GLN A 346 -1.72 2.33 -23.17
C GLN A 346 -0.54 1.78 -22.33
N THR A 347 -0.65 1.79 -21.02
CA THR A 347 0.39 1.28 -20.11
C THR A 347 0.66 -0.20 -20.37
N ILE A 348 -0.38 -1.03 -20.49
CA ILE A 348 -0.22 -2.46 -20.80
C ILE A 348 0.48 -2.65 -22.16
N ASN A 349 0.07 -1.94 -23.20
CA ASN A 349 0.63 -2.10 -24.52
C ASN A 349 2.10 -1.61 -24.60
N THR A 350 2.39 -0.46 -24.01
CA THR A 350 3.72 0.13 -24.05
C THR A 350 4.71 -0.63 -23.17
N ASP A 351 4.40 -0.77 -21.90
CA ASP A 351 5.35 -1.28 -20.92
C ASP A 351 5.38 -2.82 -20.92
N LEU A 352 4.20 -3.47 -20.80
CA LEU A 352 4.15 -4.93 -20.68
C LEU A 352 4.28 -5.65 -22.02
N ALA A 353 3.60 -5.21 -23.07
CA ALA A 353 3.67 -5.90 -24.36
C ALA A 353 4.92 -5.51 -25.17
N ASN A 354 5.13 -4.20 -25.37
CA ASN A 354 6.23 -3.76 -26.25
C ASN A 354 7.59 -3.81 -25.56
N ASP A 355 7.74 -3.33 -24.33
CA ASP A 355 9.05 -3.31 -23.67
C ASP A 355 9.40 -4.69 -23.10
N LEU A 356 8.66 -5.15 -22.08
CA LEU A 356 8.97 -6.41 -21.39
C LEU A 356 8.67 -7.64 -22.25
N GLY A 357 7.50 -7.70 -22.87
CA GLY A 357 7.07 -8.83 -23.68
C GLY A 357 7.95 -9.06 -24.89
N ASN A 358 8.37 -8.00 -25.59
CA ASN A 358 9.32 -8.10 -26.70
C ASN A 358 10.70 -8.58 -26.23
N LEU A 359 11.22 -8.05 -25.11
CA LEU A 359 12.50 -8.49 -24.56
C LEU A 359 12.48 -10.01 -24.29
N VAL A 360 11.49 -10.49 -23.55
CA VAL A 360 11.35 -11.90 -23.19
C VAL A 360 11.18 -12.76 -24.45
N SER A 361 10.24 -12.42 -25.33
CA SER A 361 9.89 -13.18 -26.53
C SER A 361 11.05 -13.25 -27.52
N ARG A 362 11.70 -12.12 -27.83
CA ARG A 362 12.87 -12.07 -28.74
C ARG A 362 14.04 -12.89 -28.20
N THR A 363 14.35 -12.71 -26.91
CA THR A 363 15.49 -13.40 -26.27
C THR A 363 15.27 -14.92 -26.26
N THR A 364 14.14 -15.39 -25.77
CA THR A 364 13.84 -16.83 -25.70
C THR A 364 13.71 -17.47 -27.07
N ALA A 365 13.11 -16.77 -28.05
CA ALA A 365 13.03 -17.25 -29.42
C ALA A 365 14.43 -17.41 -30.07
N MET A 366 15.36 -16.48 -29.85
CA MET A 366 16.72 -16.57 -30.34
C MET A 366 17.50 -17.70 -29.68
N VAL A 367 17.36 -17.90 -28.35
CA VAL A 367 17.96 -19.05 -27.66
C VAL A 367 17.43 -20.37 -28.22
N GLY A 368 16.11 -20.47 -28.40
CA GLY A 368 15.48 -21.65 -29.00
C GLY A 368 15.97 -21.92 -30.41
N LYS A 369 16.03 -20.88 -31.28
CA LYS A 369 16.37 -20.99 -32.67
C LYS A 369 17.85 -21.31 -32.91
N TYR A 370 18.76 -20.66 -32.17
CA TYR A 370 20.20 -20.75 -32.47
C TYR A 370 20.93 -21.79 -31.61
N PHE A 371 20.39 -22.12 -30.44
CA PHE A 371 21.01 -23.04 -29.46
C PHE A 371 20.10 -24.16 -28.98
N GLY A 372 18.94 -24.37 -29.59
CA GLY A 372 18.04 -25.47 -29.23
C GLY A 372 17.44 -25.35 -27.83
N GLY A 373 17.39 -24.13 -27.27
CA GLY A 373 16.83 -23.85 -25.95
C GLY A 373 17.83 -23.84 -24.81
N ALA A 374 19.10 -24.16 -25.02
CA ALA A 374 20.14 -24.16 -24.01
C ALA A 374 21.42 -23.50 -24.50
N LEU A 375 21.93 -22.51 -23.80
CA LEU A 375 23.21 -21.89 -24.15
C LEU A 375 24.38 -22.82 -23.84
N PRO A 376 25.48 -22.79 -24.65
CA PRO A 376 26.66 -23.62 -24.44
C PRO A 376 27.39 -23.23 -23.14
N ALA A 377 28.08 -24.21 -22.56
CA ALA A 377 28.92 -23.96 -21.38
C ALA A 377 30.02 -22.93 -21.70
N GLY A 378 30.32 -22.05 -20.76
CA GLY A 378 31.36 -21.04 -20.88
C GLY A 378 30.96 -19.75 -21.59
N CYS A 379 29.66 -19.55 -21.89
CA CYS A 379 29.14 -18.28 -22.44
C CYS A 379 28.87 -17.23 -21.36
N GLY A 380 29.12 -17.53 -20.07
CA GLY A 380 28.84 -16.66 -18.93
C GLY A 380 29.66 -15.37 -18.89
N ALA A 381 29.42 -14.56 -17.87
CA ALA A 381 30.08 -13.26 -17.73
C ALA A 381 31.60 -13.35 -17.73
N THR A 382 32.25 -12.46 -18.48
CA THR A 382 33.71 -12.26 -18.50
C THR A 382 34.22 -11.72 -17.18
N GLU A 383 35.53 -11.78 -16.91
CA GLU A 383 36.09 -11.20 -15.69
C GLU A 383 35.87 -9.68 -15.61
N MET A 384 35.95 -8.98 -16.73
CA MET A 384 35.67 -7.55 -16.81
C MET A 384 34.19 -7.21 -16.44
N GLU A 385 33.26 -8.01 -16.94
CA GLU A 385 31.83 -7.85 -16.58
C GLU A 385 31.56 -8.16 -15.11
N LYS A 386 32.20 -9.19 -14.56
CA LYS A 386 32.10 -9.51 -13.12
C LYS A 386 32.65 -8.38 -12.25
N GLU A 387 33.71 -7.72 -12.65
CA GLU A 387 34.28 -6.59 -11.96
C GLU A 387 33.39 -5.35 -12.09
N THR A 388 32.87 -5.09 -13.28
CA THR A 388 31.88 -4.04 -13.53
C THR A 388 30.64 -4.25 -12.68
N ALA A 389 30.11 -5.47 -12.62
CA ALA A 389 28.96 -5.80 -11.78
C ALA A 389 29.24 -5.58 -10.29
N ARG A 390 30.42 -6.00 -9.79
CA ARG A 390 30.82 -5.75 -8.39
C ARG A 390 30.93 -4.27 -8.08
N SER A 391 31.53 -3.48 -8.98
CA SER A 391 31.67 -2.03 -8.84
C SER A 391 30.30 -1.35 -8.81
N ALA A 392 29.42 -1.65 -9.75
CA ALA A 392 28.06 -1.15 -9.81
C ALA A 392 27.25 -1.55 -8.56
N ALA A 393 27.35 -2.81 -8.14
CA ALA A 393 26.71 -3.36 -6.94
C ALA A 393 27.27 -2.80 -5.61
N SER A 394 28.36 -2.08 -5.60
CA SER A 394 28.90 -1.40 -4.40
C SER A 394 28.75 0.12 -4.44
N ARG A 395 28.08 0.68 -5.47
CA ARG A 395 28.09 2.14 -5.77
C ARG A 395 29.50 2.73 -5.82
N ALA A 396 30.53 1.90 -6.00
CA ALA A 396 31.87 2.37 -6.24
C ALA A 396 31.94 3.10 -7.60
N SER A 397 32.81 4.10 -7.69
CA SER A 397 32.98 4.86 -8.93
C SER A 397 33.14 3.93 -10.13
N THR A 398 32.31 4.11 -11.16
CA THR A 398 32.34 3.30 -12.38
C THR A 398 33.73 3.40 -13.00
N MET A 399 34.45 2.28 -13.16
CA MET A 399 35.67 2.27 -13.94
C MET A 399 35.31 2.65 -15.39
N CYS A 400 35.85 3.75 -15.86
CA CYS A 400 35.79 4.08 -17.28
C CYS A 400 36.68 3.08 -18.04
N PHE A 401 36.09 2.02 -18.54
CA PHE A 401 36.78 1.18 -19.52
C PHE A 401 36.80 1.95 -20.82
N GLY A 402 37.96 2.54 -21.15
CA GLY A 402 38.16 3.33 -22.37
C GLY A 402 38.37 2.39 -23.55
N SER A 403 37.40 2.26 -24.42
CA SER A 403 37.63 1.99 -25.83
C SER A 403 37.47 3.31 -26.58
N ASP A 404 38.39 3.63 -27.48
CA ASP A 404 38.28 4.83 -28.32
C ASP A 404 37.22 4.66 -29.44
N ASP A 405 36.71 3.43 -29.64
CA ASP A 405 35.62 3.14 -30.55
C ASP A 405 34.28 3.08 -29.82
N PRO A 406 33.37 4.04 -30.04
CA PRO A 406 32.06 4.05 -29.42
C PRO A 406 31.14 2.88 -29.84
N ASN A 407 31.52 2.14 -30.89
CA ASN A 407 30.81 0.97 -31.37
C ASN A 407 31.47 -0.36 -30.94
N ASP A 408 32.41 -0.31 -29.99
CA ASP A 408 33.02 -1.53 -29.46
C ASP A 408 31.93 -2.35 -28.70
N PRO A 409 31.67 -3.60 -29.14
CA PRO A 409 30.68 -4.47 -28.53
C PRO A 409 30.89 -4.70 -27.01
N VAL A 410 32.14 -4.61 -26.53
CA VAL A 410 32.49 -4.75 -25.12
C VAL A 410 31.86 -3.61 -24.30
N LEU A 411 31.80 -2.39 -24.84
CA LEU A 411 31.15 -1.26 -24.15
C LEU A 411 29.67 -1.47 -23.99
N PHE A 412 29.00 -2.08 -24.97
CA PHE A 412 27.57 -2.41 -24.88
C PHE A 412 27.29 -3.46 -23.78
N ASP A 413 28.18 -4.46 -23.67
CA ASP A 413 28.08 -5.49 -22.62
C ASP A 413 28.23 -4.85 -21.23
N LEU A 414 29.29 -4.06 -21.05
CA LEU A 414 29.57 -3.43 -19.75
C LEU A 414 28.48 -2.44 -19.31
N ASP A 415 27.91 -1.69 -20.24
CA ASP A 415 26.80 -0.77 -19.93
C ASP A 415 25.53 -1.52 -19.48
N LEU A 416 25.15 -2.61 -20.17
CA LEU A 416 24.02 -3.42 -19.76
C LEU A 416 24.26 -4.08 -18.39
N VAL A 417 25.42 -4.68 -18.19
CA VAL A 417 25.82 -5.34 -16.93
C VAL A 417 25.86 -4.34 -15.78
N SER A 418 26.42 -3.16 -15.99
CA SER A 418 26.49 -2.12 -14.97
C SER A 418 25.10 -1.67 -14.52
N LYS A 419 24.20 -1.41 -15.47
CA LYS A 419 22.81 -1.01 -15.16
C LYS A 419 22.03 -2.11 -14.48
N ALA A 420 22.15 -3.35 -14.94
CA ALA A 420 21.45 -4.47 -14.32
C ALA A 420 21.95 -4.76 -12.89
N ALA A 421 23.26 -4.69 -12.66
CA ALA A 421 23.84 -4.94 -11.34
C ALA A 421 23.61 -3.81 -10.34
N GLY A 422 23.57 -2.56 -10.82
CA GLY A 422 23.28 -1.38 -9.98
C GLY A 422 21.81 -1.20 -9.65
N LEU A 423 20.90 -1.77 -10.43
CA LEU A 423 19.45 -1.61 -10.32
C LEU A 423 18.91 -1.83 -8.89
N ARG A 424 19.49 -2.80 -8.19
CA ARG A 424 19.01 -3.17 -6.85
C ARG A 424 18.98 -1.97 -5.88
N PHE A 425 20.00 -1.09 -5.93
CA PHE A 425 20.10 0.02 -4.96
C PHE A 425 19.03 1.08 -5.16
N ASP A 426 18.82 1.51 -6.40
CA ASP A 426 17.83 2.53 -6.72
C ASP A 426 16.42 1.96 -6.48
N TYR A 427 16.20 0.70 -6.85
CA TYR A 427 14.98 -0.03 -6.57
C TYR A 427 14.68 -0.13 -5.06
N GLU A 428 15.66 -0.54 -4.24
CA GLU A 428 15.48 -0.66 -2.78
C GLU A 428 15.23 0.73 -2.15
N GLU A 429 15.95 1.77 -2.57
CA GLU A 429 15.76 3.14 -2.08
C GLU A 429 14.34 3.66 -2.37
N ASP A 430 13.85 3.42 -3.59
CA ASP A 430 12.49 3.81 -3.98
C ASP A 430 11.41 3.02 -3.22
N MET A 431 11.61 1.72 -3.01
CA MET A 431 10.67 0.89 -2.26
C MET A 431 10.64 1.25 -0.77
N GLU A 432 11.80 1.52 -0.14
CA GLU A 432 11.89 1.95 1.26
C GLU A 432 11.29 3.35 1.49
N THR A 433 11.25 4.19 0.44
CA THR A 433 10.63 5.53 0.49
C THR A 433 9.17 5.56 0.00
N PHE A 434 8.53 4.39 -0.10
CA PHE A 434 7.13 4.25 -0.54
C PHE A 434 6.87 4.80 -1.95
N ALA A 435 7.82 4.65 -2.86
CA ALA A 435 7.73 5.11 -4.23
C ALA A 435 7.76 3.95 -5.27
N PRO A 436 6.81 2.98 -5.23
CA PRO A 436 6.81 1.81 -6.09
C PRO A 436 6.80 2.16 -7.59
N HIS A 437 6.20 3.27 -7.99
CA HIS A 437 6.23 3.77 -9.37
C HIS A 437 7.65 4.10 -9.85
N LYS A 438 8.50 4.68 -8.99
CA LYS A 438 9.90 4.95 -9.32
C LYS A 438 10.72 3.66 -9.39
N ALA A 439 10.50 2.74 -8.45
CA ALA A 439 11.14 1.43 -8.49
C ALA A 439 10.85 0.70 -9.83
N LEU A 440 9.61 0.83 -10.35
CA LEU A 440 9.27 0.34 -11.69
C LEU A 440 9.99 1.13 -12.80
N ASP A 441 10.16 2.46 -12.67
CA ASP A 441 10.95 3.24 -13.64
C ASP A 441 12.38 2.70 -13.74
N GLU A 442 13.02 2.39 -12.62
CA GLU A 442 14.39 1.86 -12.62
C GLU A 442 14.48 0.49 -13.31
N ILE A 443 13.52 -0.41 -13.05
CA ILE A 443 13.44 -1.70 -13.74
C ILE A 443 13.29 -1.50 -15.26
N PHE A 444 12.38 -0.61 -15.67
CA PHE A 444 12.10 -0.38 -17.09
C PHE A 444 13.26 0.29 -17.84
N LYS A 445 14.10 1.08 -17.17
CA LYS A 445 15.37 1.57 -17.75
C LYS A 445 16.29 0.41 -18.16
N VAL A 446 16.36 -0.65 -17.35
CA VAL A 446 17.16 -1.84 -17.69
C VAL A 446 16.52 -2.65 -18.82
N ILE A 447 15.19 -2.82 -18.81
CA ILE A 447 14.45 -3.49 -19.88
C ILE A 447 14.66 -2.78 -21.22
N GLN A 448 14.52 -1.46 -21.26
CA GLN A 448 14.74 -0.65 -22.46
C GLN A 448 16.19 -0.70 -22.92
N ARG A 449 17.14 -0.69 -21.97
CA ARG A 449 18.56 -0.87 -22.29
C ARG A 449 18.84 -2.24 -22.92
N ALA A 450 18.22 -3.31 -22.39
CA ALA A 450 18.34 -4.65 -22.93
C ALA A 450 17.74 -4.77 -24.35
N ASN A 451 16.61 -4.14 -24.62
CA ASN A 451 16.05 -4.08 -25.97
C ASN A 451 16.98 -3.36 -26.95
N LYS A 452 17.56 -2.23 -26.54
CA LYS A 452 18.56 -1.50 -27.35
C LYS A 452 19.82 -2.35 -27.59
N TYR A 453 20.25 -3.10 -26.58
CA TYR A 453 21.41 -4.01 -26.68
C TYR A 453 21.20 -5.13 -27.72
N ILE A 454 19.97 -5.62 -27.89
CA ILE A 454 19.64 -6.55 -28.97
C ILE A 454 19.92 -5.90 -30.34
N ASP A 455 19.49 -4.66 -30.53
CA ASP A 455 19.64 -3.97 -31.82
C ASP A 455 21.12 -3.60 -32.12
N GLU A 456 21.88 -3.19 -31.11
CA GLU A 456 23.30 -2.87 -31.20
C GLU A 456 24.15 -4.11 -31.56
N ASN A 457 23.87 -5.28 -31.00
CA ASN A 457 24.59 -6.51 -31.24
C ASN A 457 24.10 -7.29 -32.46
N ALA A 458 22.90 -6.98 -32.96
CA ALA A 458 22.30 -7.64 -34.12
C ALA A 458 22.46 -9.18 -34.12
N PRO A 459 21.96 -9.94 -33.15
CA PRO A 459 22.16 -11.37 -32.97
C PRO A 459 21.86 -12.20 -34.24
N TRP A 460 20.89 -11.75 -35.04
CA TRP A 460 20.56 -12.36 -36.34
C TRP A 460 21.65 -12.22 -37.38
N ALA A 461 22.53 -11.21 -37.25
CA ALA A 461 23.70 -11.08 -38.14
C ALA A 461 24.82 -11.99 -37.65
N LEU A 462 25.07 -12.06 -36.34
CA LEU A 462 26.05 -13.00 -35.77
C LEU A 462 25.71 -14.45 -36.09
N ALA A 463 24.44 -14.81 -36.08
CA ALA A 463 23.97 -16.17 -36.38
C ALA A 463 24.19 -16.62 -37.83
N LYS A 464 24.58 -15.75 -38.77
CA LYS A 464 24.89 -16.12 -40.16
C LYS A 464 26.20 -16.90 -40.29
N ASP A 465 27.09 -16.72 -39.33
CA ASP A 465 28.38 -17.44 -39.28
C ASP A 465 28.60 -17.93 -37.84
N MET A 466 28.07 -19.11 -37.55
CA MET A 466 28.13 -19.72 -36.22
C MET A 466 29.53 -20.24 -35.87
N GLU A 467 30.37 -20.55 -36.86
CA GLU A 467 31.76 -21.00 -36.61
C GLU A 467 32.58 -19.86 -35.98
N THR A 468 32.50 -18.68 -36.57
CA THR A 468 33.23 -17.49 -36.12
C THR A 468 32.55 -16.78 -34.95
N ASN A 469 31.24 -16.58 -35.05
CA ASN A 469 30.49 -15.68 -34.13
C ASN A 469 29.66 -16.42 -33.07
N GLY A 470 29.60 -17.75 -33.08
CA GLY A 470 28.74 -18.51 -32.18
C GLY A 470 29.00 -18.28 -30.70
N LYS A 471 30.27 -18.10 -30.31
CA LYS A 471 30.65 -17.75 -28.93
C LYS A 471 30.15 -16.35 -28.54
N ARG A 472 30.31 -15.36 -29.42
CA ARG A 472 29.81 -14.00 -29.19
C ARG A 472 28.29 -13.98 -29.10
N LEU A 473 27.60 -14.66 -30.00
CA LEU A 473 26.16 -14.79 -29.99
C LEU A 473 25.65 -15.41 -28.68
N ALA A 474 26.27 -16.49 -28.21
CA ALA A 474 25.92 -17.13 -26.96
C ALA A 474 26.10 -16.18 -25.76
N HIS A 475 27.19 -15.41 -25.76
CA HIS A 475 27.46 -14.41 -24.71
C HIS A 475 26.43 -13.26 -24.71
N VAL A 476 26.10 -12.73 -25.87
CA VAL A 476 25.03 -11.71 -26.01
C VAL A 476 23.71 -12.20 -25.45
N LEU A 477 23.31 -13.44 -25.79
CA LEU A 477 22.06 -14.02 -25.30
C LEU A 477 22.12 -14.33 -23.80
N TYR A 478 23.29 -14.69 -23.26
CA TYR A 478 23.49 -14.85 -21.82
C TYR A 478 23.23 -13.53 -21.09
N ASN A 479 23.81 -12.42 -21.54
CA ASN A 479 23.62 -11.10 -20.91
C ASN A 479 22.14 -10.65 -20.94
N LEU A 480 21.43 -10.93 -22.05
CA LEU A 480 20.00 -10.65 -22.16
C LEU A 480 19.15 -11.50 -21.21
N LEU A 481 19.45 -12.80 -21.11
CA LEU A 481 18.72 -13.68 -20.17
C LEU A 481 18.96 -13.26 -18.72
N GLU A 482 20.20 -12.89 -18.37
CA GLU A 482 20.55 -12.47 -17.02
C GLU A 482 19.89 -11.13 -16.65
N ALA A 483 19.90 -10.14 -17.54
CA ALA A 483 19.19 -8.89 -17.36
C ALA A 483 17.66 -9.12 -17.20
N THR A 484 17.08 -10.01 -18.04
CA THR A 484 15.66 -10.39 -17.96
C THR A 484 15.37 -11.06 -16.63
N ARG A 485 16.21 -11.99 -16.16
CA ARG A 485 16.07 -12.68 -14.88
C ARG A 485 16.10 -11.71 -13.70
N ILE A 486 17.03 -10.75 -13.68
CA ILE A 486 17.13 -9.73 -12.63
C ILE A 486 15.86 -8.88 -12.60
N CYS A 487 15.42 -8.37 -13.76
CA CYS A 487 14.18 -7.61 -13.86
C CYS A 487 12.96 -8.43 -13.40
N GLY A 488 12.85 -9.69 -13.79
CA GLY A 488 11.76 -10.59 -13.38
C GLY A 488 11.70 -10.79 -11.89
N ILE A 489 12.83 -10.98 -11.21
CA ILE A 489 12.88 -11.09 -9.75
C ILE A 489 12.37 -9.82 -9.08
N LEU A 490 12.79 -8.64 -9.54
CA LEU A 490 12.38 -7.36 -8.95
C LEU A 490 10.94 -6.97 -9.29
N LEU A 491 10.38 -7.51 -10.38
CA LEU A 491 8.97 -7.37 -10.75
C LEU A 491 8.03 -8.28 -9.95
N THR A 492 8.54 -9.32 -9.28
CA THR A 492 7.70 -10.29 -8.53
C THR A 492 6.74 -9.63 -7.52
N PRO A 493 7.10 -8.59 -6.77
CA PRO A 493 6.15 -7.91 -5.87
C PRO A 493 4.96 -7.28 -6.59
N PHE A 494 5.13 -6.88 -7.84
CA PHE A 494 4.12 -6.20 -8.66
C PHE A 494 3.26 -7.18 -9.45
N MET A 495 3.87 -8.20 -10.04
CA MET A 495 3.25 -9.20 -10.93
C MET A 495 3.63 -10.62 -10.50
N PRO A 496 3.14 -11.08 -9.32
CA PRO A 496 3.62 -12.32 -8.72
C PRO A 496 3.44 -13.56 -9.60
N GLU A 497 2.30 -13.72 -10.29
CA GLU A 497 2.03 -14.91 -11.11
C GLU A 497 2.80 -14.92 -12.43
N SER A 498 2.95 -13.75 -13.05
CA SER A 498 3.63 -13.64 -14.36
C SER A 498 5.13 -13.82 -14.23
N CYS A 499 5.73 -13.38 -13.12
CA CYS A 499 7.16 -13.47 -12.88
C CYS A 499 7.63 -14.85 -12.39
N GLU A 500 6.73 -15.73 -11.95
CA GLU A 500 7.03 -17.13 -11.62
C GLU A 500 7.17 -18.01 -12.89
N LYS A 501 6.60 -17.60 -14.00
CA LYS A 501 6.62 -18.30 -15.30
C LYS A 501 7.87 -17.95 -16.10
#